data_a0d028810c8ba3640331b6a375856695
#
_entry.id   a0d028810c8ba3640331b6a375856695
#
_cell.length_a   1.000
_cell.length_b   1.000
_cell.length_c   1.000
_cell.angle_alpha   90.00
_cell.angle_beta   90.00
_cell.angle_gamma   90.00
#
_symmetry.space_group_name_H-M   'P 1'
#
loop_
_entity.id
_entity.type
_entity.pdbx_description
1 polymer ?
#
loop_
_entity_poly.entity_id
_entity_poly.type
_entity_poly.pdbx_seq_one_letter_code
_entity_poly.pdbx_strand_id
1 'polypeptide(L)'
;MFWFDPSNQRVLFGDIRDEEHMLCDGRVLNIKPDVQMDFRDIPFDDGSFRLVVFDPPHLRRAGHVSWLRAKYGILSDDWQEDLRRGFSECFRVLGHEGILIFKWNEVQIKVSEILALTPHEPLFGHKSGKRADTHWICFMKRVDGAKEA
;
A
#
# COMPACT_ATOMS: atom_id res chain seq x y z
N MET A 1 -0.50 10.77 8.47
CA MET A 1 0.29 9.53 8.51
C MET A 1 -0.23 8.72 9.69
N PHE A 2 -0.35 7.41 9.58
CA PHE A 2 -0.95 6.55 10.61
C PHE A 2 0.09 5.87 11.52
N TRP A 3 1.37 6.06 11.24
CA TRP A 3 2.45 5.55 12.08
C TRP A 3 2.62 6.40 13.33
N PHE A 4 2.64 5.77 14.48
CA PHE A 4 2.88 6.44 15.78
C PHE A 4 4.34 6.88 15.91
N ASP A 5 5.24 6.04 15.44
CA ASP A 5 6.69 6.30 15.44
C ASP A 5 7.24 6.07 14.03
N PRO A 6 7.41 7.14 13.23
CA PRO A 6 7.96 7.03 11.88
C PRO A 6 9.47 6.76 11.85
N SER A 7 10.13 6.79 13.00
CA SER A 7 11.56 6.47 13.14
C SER A 7 11.83 5.07 13.70
N ASN A 8 10.81 4.23 13.80
CA ASN A 8 10.90 2.91 14.41
C ASN A 8 11.82 1.99 13.61
N GLN A 9 12.93 1.59 14.24
CA GLN A 9 13.99 0.78 13.62
C GLN A 9 13.56 -0.65 13.23
N ARG A 10 12.36 -1.08 13.64
CA ARG A 10 11.78 -2.39 13.25
C ARG A 10 10.91 -2.29 12.01
N VAL A 11 10.74 -1.10 11.46
CA VAL A 11 9.93 -0.83 10.27
C VAL A 11 10.83 -0.27 9.18
N LEU A 12 10.63 -0.74 7.97
CA LEU A 12 11.28 -0.27 6.77
C LEU A 12 10.25 0.38 5.88
N PHE A 13 10.48 1.64 5.52
CA PHE A 13 9.60 2.42 4.65
C PHE A 13 10.12 2.43 3.22
N GLY A 14 9.28 1.99 2.27
CA GLY A 14 9.56 2.04 0.85
C GLY A 14 8.64 3.01 0.11
N ASP A 15 9.19 3.74 -0.84
CA ASP A 15 8.45 4.55 -1.82
C ASP A 15 9.28 4.58 -3.12
N ILE A 16 8.62 4.70 -4.25
CA ILE A 16 9.30 4.86 -5.54
C ILE A 16 9.95 6.25 -5.67
N ARG A 17 9.48 7.20 -4.89
CA ARG A 17 9.92 8.59 -4.87
C ARG A 17 10.95 8.81 -3.76
N ASP A 18 11.97 9.59 -4.07
CA ASP A 18 12.87 10.23 -3.10
C ASP A 18 12.99 11.69 -3.52
N GLU A 19 12.11 12.55 -2.97
CA GLU A 19 11.92 13.92 -3.46
C GLU A 19 11.40 14.86 -2.39
N GLU A 20 11.63 16.14 -2.61
CA GLU A 20 11.16 17.22 -1.76
C GLU A 20 10.24 18.16 -2.55
N HIS A 21 9.09 18.50 -1.97
CA HIS A 21 8.13 19.42 -2.57
C HIS A 21 7.85 20.60 -1.64
N MET A 22 7.95 21.81 -2.16
CA MET A 22 7.43 23.00 -1.48
C MET A 22 5.92 23.08 -1.71
N LEU A 23 5.15 23.06 -0.63
CA LEU A 23 3.70 23.20 -0.68
C LEU A 23 3.31 24.67 -0.81
N CYS A 24 2.09 24.92 -1.29
CA CYS A 24 1.57 26.28 -1.50
C CYS A 24 1.45 27.11 -0.20
N ASP A 25 1.45 26.47 0.95
CA ASP A 25 1.41 27.10 2.28
C ASP A 25 2.82 27.29 2.90
N GLY A 26 3.89 27.07 2.11
CA GLY A 26 5.28 27.22 2.53
C GLY A 26 5.86 26.03 3.32
N ARG A 27 5.07 24.99 3.59
CA ARG A 27 5.58 23.77 4.22
C ARG A 27 6.36 22.94 3.21
N VAL A 28 7.39 22.26 3.67
CA VAL A 28 8.16 21.30 2.88
C VAL A 28 7.58 19.91 3.11
N LEU A 29 7.18 19.23 2.03
CA LEU A 29 6.85 17.81 2.02
C LEU A 29 8.10 17.06 1.58
N ASN A 30 8.70 16.34 2.52
CA ASN A 30 9.85 15.49 2.26
C ASN A 30 9.38 14.03 2.17
N ILE A 31 9.62 13.40 1.02
CA ILE A 31 9.39 11.98 0.78
C ILE A 31 10.78 11.34 0.73
N LYS A 32 11.17 10.73 1.84
CA LYS A 32 12.49 10.12 2.00
C LYS A 32 12.33 8.72 2.60
N PRO A 33 12.16 7.71 1.74
CA PRO A 33 12.04 6.34 2.20
C PRO A 33 13.37 5.79 2.71
N ASP A 34 13.32 4.72 3.52
CA ASP A 34 14.52 3.96 3.90
C ASP A 34 15.07 3.20 2.69
N VAL A 35 14.18 2.76 1.80
CA VAL A 35 14.52 2.12 0.52
C VAL A 35 13.67 2.72 -0.59
N GLN A 36 14.31 3.29 -1.59
CA GLN A 36 13.63 3.66 -2.82
C GLN A 36 13.31 2.40 -3.61
N MET A 37 12.03 2.07 -3.75
CA MET A 37 11.59 0.84 -4.42
C MET A 37 10.22 0.98 -5.07
N ASP A 38 10.00 0.20 -6.12
CA ASP A 38 8.71 0.02 -6.75
C ASP A 38 7.97 -1.15 -6.08
N PHE A 39 6.73 -0.95 -5.67
CA PHE A 39 5.92 -2.02 -5.06
C PHE A 39 5.62 -3.17 -6.02
N ARG A 40 5.82 -2.99 -7.33
CA ARG A 40 5.65 -4.00 -8.38
C ARG A 40 6.86 -4.93 -8.52
N ASP A 41 7.97 -4.58 -7.87
CA ASP A 41 9.25 -5.31 -7.90
C ASP A 41 10.00 -5.00 -6.61
N ILE A 42 9.61 -5.65 -5.52
CA ILE A 42 10.14 -5.39 -4.18
C ILE A 42 11.52 -6.06 -4.04
N PRO A 43 12.60 -5.29 -3.75
CA PRO A 43 13.98 -5.79 -3.79
C PRO A 43 14.37 -6.59 -2.54
N PHE A 44 13.52 -7.50 -2.11
CA PHE A 44 13.76 -8.40 -0.98
C PHE A 44 13.40 -9.84 -1.36
N ASP A 45 14.07 -10.79 -0.71
CA ASP A 45 13.84 -12.22 -0.92
C ASP A 45 12.44 -12.64 -0.47
N ASP A 46 11.98 -13.77 -0.99
CA ASP A 46 10.72 -14.40 -0.60
C ASP A 46 10.71 -14.66 0.91
N GLY A 47 9.59 -14.32 1.55
CA GLY A 47 9.41 -14.60 2.97
C GLY A 47 10.22 -13.72 3.94
N SER A 48 10.77 -12.60 3.48
CA SER A 48 11.61 -11.69 4.29
C SER A 48 10.86 -11.01 5.44
N PHE A 49 9.54 -10.86 5.34
CA PHE A 49 8.76 -10.07 6.29
C PHE A 49 7.64 -10.89 6.94
N ARG A 50 7.34 -10.58 8.20
CA ARG A 50 6.17 -11.12 8.92
C ARG A 50 4.92 -10.24 8.79
N LEU A 51 5.13 -8.96 8.53
CA LEU A 51 4.09 -7.96 8.35
C LEU A 51 4.47 -7.07 7.18
N VAL A 52 3.54 -6.89 6.26
CA VAL A 52 3.62 -5.89 5.19
C VAL A 52 2.43 -4.95 5.33
N VAL A 53 2.66 -3.65 5.21
CA VAL A 53 1.59 -2.65 5.09
C VAL A 53 1.64 -2.09 3.69
N PHE A 54 0.59 -2.33 2.92
CA PHE A 54 0.46 -1.88 1.54
C PHE A 54 -0.52 -0.72 1.46
N ASP A 55 0.00 0.49 1.25
CA ASP A 55 -0.76 1.75 1.10
C ASP A 55 -0.40 2.40 -0.24
N PRO A 56 -0.80 1.79 -1.38
CA PRO A 56 -0.48 2.30 -2.71
C PRO A 56 -1.24 3.59 -3.01
N PRO A 57 -0.86 4.33 -4.06
CA PRO A 57 -1.67 5.41 -4.60
C PRO A 57 -3.10 4.93 -4.87
N HIS A 58 -4.09 5.76 -4.52
CA HIS A 58 -5.51 5.45 -4.72
C HIS A 58 -6.22 6.47 -5.63
N LEU A 59 -5.49 7.46 -6.13
CA LEU A 59 -6.01 8.51 -6.99
C LEU A 59 -5.73 8.20 -8.46
N ARG A 60 -6.76 8.14 -9.29
CA ARG A 60 -6.63 8.10 -10.75
C ARG A 60 -6.44 9.48 -11.35
N ARG A 61 -7.06 10.48 -10.74
CA ARG A 61 -7.04 11.88 -11.20
C ARG A 61 -6.84 12.83 -10.04
N ALA A 62 -5.85 13.71 -10.18
CA ALA A 62 -5.66 14.87 -9.33
C ALA A 62 -5.01 15.97 -10.16
N GLY A 63 -5.36 17.22 -9.92
CA GLY A 63 -4.75 18.37 -10.61
C GLY A 63 -3.22 18.37 -10.48
N HIS A 64 -2.52 18.87 -11.49
CA HIS A 64 -1.04 18.86 -11.53
C HIS A 64 -0.40 19.57 -10.34
N VAL A 65 -1.05 20.60 -9.80
CA VAL A 65 -0.60 21.37 -8.63
C VAL A 65 -1.27 20.93 -7.32
N SER A 66 -2.01 19.80 -7.34
CA SER A 66 -2.70 19.31 -6.15
C SER A 66 -1.70 18.74 -5.15
N TRP A 67 -1.76 19.23 -3.90
CA TRP A 67 -0.98 18.65 -2.80
C TRP A 67 -1.30 17.18 -2.54
N LEU A 68 -2.52 16.74 -2.87
CA LEU A 68 -2.91 15.33 -2.78
C LEU A 68 -2.09 14.47 -3.74
N ARG A 69 -1.85 14.99 -4.97
CA ARG A 69 -0.98 14.31 -5.95
C ARG A 69 0.46 14.22 -5.44
N ALA A 70 0.99 15.32 -4.91
CA ALA A 70 2.34 15.35 -4.35
C ALA A 70 2.48 14.36 -3.17
N LYS A 71 1.47 14.30 -2.30
CA LYS A 71 1.50 13.47 -1.10
C LYS A 71 1.28 11.98 -1.36
N TYR A 72 0.30 11.63 -2.18
CA TYR A 72 -0.17 10.25 -2.34
C TYR A 72 0.23 9.60 -3.66
N GLY A 73 0.75 10.36 -4.61
CA GLY A 73 0.97 9.89 -5.97
C GLY A 73 -0.33 9.72 -6.76
N ILE A 74 -0.20 9.22 -7.98
CA ILE A 74 -1.30 8.89 -8.88
C ILE A 74 -1.07 7.50 -9.45
N LEU A 75 -2.14 6.75 -9.61
CA LEU A 75 -2.14 5.48 -10.34
C LEU A 75 -1.83 5.72 -11.82
N SER A 76 -1.14 4.77 -12.42
CA SER A 76 -0.92 4.71 -13.87
C SER A 76 -2.21 4.39 -14.64
N ASP A 77 -2.15 4.45 -15.95
CA ASP A 77 -3.27 4.02 -16.80
C ASP A 77 -3.51 2.51 -16.68
N ASP A 78 -2.45 1.72 -16.43
CA ASP A 78 -2.48 0.27 -16.25
C ASP A 78 -2.60 -0.13 -14.75
N TRP A 79 -3.26 0.67 -13.95
CA TRP A 79 -3.33 0.52 -12.49
C TRP A 79 -3.81 -0.86 -12.02
N GLN A 80 -4.68 -1.54 -12.77
CA GLN A 80 -5.15 -2.88 -12.40
C GLN A 80 -3.98 -3.88 -12.39
N GLU A 81 -3.15 -3.83 -13.42
CA GLU A 81 -1.97 -4.70 -13.51
C GLU A 81 -0.92 -4.31 -12.47
N ASP A 82 -0.70 -3.02 -12.27
CA ASP A 82 0.22 -2.53 -11.25
C ASP A 82 -0.18 -3.01 -9.86
N LEU A 83 -1.45 -2.89 -9.49
CA LEU A 83 -1.93 -3.35 -8.18
C LEU A 83 -1.93 -4.88 -8.08
N ARG A 84 -2.23 -5.61 -9.17
CA ARG A 84 -2.14 -7.08 -9.19
C ARG A 84 -0.70 -7.52 -8.90
N ARG A 85 0.28 -6.92 -9.55
CA ARG A 85 1.70 -7.16 -9.30
C ARG A 85 2.08 -6.77 -7.87
N GLY A 86 1.61 -5.62 -7.39
CA GLY A 86 1.85 -5.16 -6.03
C GLY A 86 1.35 -6.15 -4.97
N PHE A 87 0.13 -6.68 -5.12
CA PHE A 87 -0.36 -7.75 -4.24
C PHE A 87 0.51 -8.99 -4.32
N SER A 88 0.88 -9.43 -5.54
CA SER A 88 1.75 -10.59 -5.74
C SER A 88 3.08 -10.42 -5.01
N GLU A 89 3.72 -9.28 -5.16
CA GLU A 89 4.98 -8.96 -4.49
C GLU A 89 4.85 -8.87 -2.96
N CYS A 90 3.79 -8.21 -2.46
CA CYS A 90 3.52 -8.18 -1.03
C CYS A 90 3.39 -9.59 -0.44
N PHE A 91 2.66 -10.47 -1.11
CA PHE A 91 2.53 -11.86 -0.66
C PHE A 91 3.80 -12.69 -0.88
N ARG A 92 4.59 -12.40 -1.92
CA ARG A 92 5.89 -13.06 -2.13
C ARG A 92 6.85 -12.79 -0.98
N VAL A 93 7.02 -11.53 -0.61
CA VAL A 93 7.95 -11.15 0.46
C VAL A 93 7.45 -11.45 1.88
N LEU A 94 6.16 -11.74 2.05
CA LEU A 94 5.63 -12.24 3.32
C LEU A 94 6.07 -13.68 3.57
N GLY A 95 6.54 -13.95 4.79
CA GLY A 95 6.80 -15.30 5.27
C GLY A 95 5.52 -16.10 5.51
N HIS A 96 5.70 -17.32 5.95
CA HIS A 96 4.62 -18.23 6.36
C HIS A 96 3.72 -17.54 7.40
N GLU A 97 2.40 -17.62 7.21
CA GLU A 97 1.40 -16.99 8.09
C GLU A 97 1.60 -15.48 8.28
N GLY A 98 2.41 -14.85 7.41
CA GLY A 98 2.64 -13.42 7.42
C GLY A 98 1.36 -12.62 7.15
N ILE A 99 1.29 -11.44 7.72
CA ILE A 99 0.11 -10.58 7.67
C ILE A 99 0.33 -9.45 6.66
N LEU A 100 -0.62 -9.26 5.76
CA LEU A 100 -0.73 -8.07 4.91
C LEU A 100 -1.84 -7.17 5.47
N ILE A 101 -1.48 -5.93 5.79
CA ILE A 101 -2.45 -4.87 6.04
C ILE A 101 -2.54 -4.01 4.78
N PHE A 102 -3.70 -4.05 4.13
CA PHE A 102 -3.97 -3.26 2.94
C PHE A 102 -4.84 -2.06 3.31
N LYS A 103 -4.40 -0.86 2.91
CA LYS A 103 -5.15 0.37 3.10
C LYS A 103 -5.60 0.92 1.76
N TRP A 104 -6.89 1.24 1.63
CA TRP A 104 -7.46 1.78 0.40
C TRP A 104 -8.49 2.87 0.69
N ASN A 105 -8.43 3.96 -0.09
CA ASN A 105 -9.49 4.98 -0.09
C ASN A 105 -10.34 4.83 -1.36
N GLU A 106 -11.63 4.54 -1.20
CA GLU A 106 -12.54 4.19 -2.30
C GLU A 106 -13.24 5.37 -2.95
N VAL A 107 -12.75 6.60 -2.76
CA VAL A 107 -13.39 7.81 -3.33
C VAL A 107 -13.44 7.76 -4.86
N GLN A 108 -12.42 7.21 -5.54
CA GLN A 108 -12.39 7.14 -7.00
C GLN A 108 -12.57 5.72 -7.56
N ILE A 109 -12.13 4.70 -6.83
CA ILE A 109 -12.24 3.29 -7.25
C ILE A 109 -12.78 2.52 -6.06
N LYS A 110 -13.80 1.70 -6.29
CA LYS A 110 -14.41 0.88 -5.24
C LYS A 110 -13.43 -0.18 -4.73
N VAL A 111 -13.45 -0.42 -3.44
CA VAL A 111 -12.59 -1.44 -2.82
C VAL A 111 -12.86 -2.84 -3.37
N SER A 112 -14.11 -3.14 -3.77
CA SER A 112 -14.46 -4.41 -4.41
C SER A 112 -13.73 -4.65 -5.73
N GLU A 113 -13.48 -3.59 -6.52
CA GLU A 113 -12.70 -3.68 -7.76
C GLU A 113 -11.23 -4.02 -7.45
N ILE A 114 -10.70 -3.47 -6.37
CA ILE A 114 -9.33 -3.73 -5.95
C ILE A 114 -9.16 -5.15 -5.39
N LEU A 115 -10.09 -5.60 -4.56
CA LEU A 115 -10.05 -6.95 -4.00
C LEU A 115 -10.15 -8.04 -5.08
N ALA A 116 -10.81 -7.76 -6.20
CA ALA A 116 -10.87 -8.68 -7.35
C ALA A 116 -9.52 -8.84 -8.09
N LEU A 117 -8.50 -8.03 -7.78
CA LEU A 117 -7.17 -8.09 -8.40
C LEU A 117 -6.24 -9.11 -7.73
N THR A 118 -6.63 -9.66 -6.59
CA THR A 118 -5.84 -10.68 -5.86
C THR A 118 -6.67 -11.94 -5.64
N PRO A 119 -6.06 -13.14 -5.73
CA PRO A 119 -6.75 -14.40 -5.39
C PRO A 119 -6.85 -14.63 -3.88
N HIS A 120 -6.19 -13.80 -3.08
CA HIS A 120 -6.20 -13.95 -1.62
C HIS A 120 -7.46 -13.34 -1.02
N GLU A 121 -8.09 -14.07 -0.11
CA GLU A 121 -9.27 -13.63 0.61
C GLU A 121 -8.88 -12.89 1.90
N PRO A 122 -9.49 -11.72 2.18
CA PRO A 122 -9.24 -11.03 3.42
C PRO A 122 -9.83 -11.77 4.63
N LEU A 123 -9.16 -11.68 5.78
CA LEU A 123 -9.66 -12.20 7.05
C LEU A 123 -10.73 -11.28 7.65
N PHE A 124 -10.47 -10.00 7.65
CA PHE A 124 -11.37 -8.97 8.16
C PHE A 124 -10.96 -7.59 7.65
N GLY A 125 -11.83 -6.61 7.84
CA GLY A 125 -11.54 -5.23 7.49
C GLY A 125 -12.40 -4.25 8.28
N HIS A 126 -11.98 -3.00 8.29
CA HIS A 126 -12.69 -1.91 8.93
C HIS A 126 -12.66 -0.65 8.07
N LYS A 127 -13.78 0.07 8.03
CA LYS A 127 -13.89 1.38 7.39
C LYS A 127 -13.57 2.49 8.39
N SER A 128 -12.81 3.48 7.96
CA SER A 128 -12.42 4.64 8.77
C SER A 128 -12.50 5.94 7.97
N GLY A 129 -12.29 7.07 8.68
CA GLY A 129 -12.38 8.40 8.12
C GLY A 129 -13.76 9.02 8.26
N LYS A 130 -13.86 10.36 8.06
CA LYS A 130 -15.10 11.13 8.23
C LYS A 130 -16.26 10.64 7.35
N ARG A 131 -15.97 10.07 6.17
CA ARG A 131 -16.96 9.55 5.21
C ARG A 131 -16.98 8.03 5.16
N ALA A 132 -16.21 7.36 6.00
CA ALA A 132 -15.99 5.91 5.96
C ALA A 132 -15.52 5.38 4.58
N ASP A 133 -14.76 6.21 3.84
CA ASP A 133 -14.26 5.86 2.51
C ASP A 133 -12.89 5.16 2.55
N THR A 134 -12.25 5.09 3.71
CA THR A 134 -10.96 4.44 3.89
C THR A 134 -11.15 3.07 4.51
N HIS A 135 -10.66 2.06 3.82
CA HIS A 135 -10.68 0.67 4.26
C HIS A 135 -9.31 0.27 4.79
N TRP A 136 -9.31 -0.45 5.89
CA TRP A 136 -8.19 -1.19 6.42
C TRP A 136 -8.54 -2.66 6.37
N ILE A 137 -7.78 -3.44 5.62
CA ILE A 137 -8.11 -4.82 5.29
C ILE A 137 -6.92 -5.69 5.66
N CYS A 138 -7.19 -6.73 6.41
CA CYS A 138 -6.18 -7.69 6.88
C CYS A 138 -6.28 -8.99 6.08
N PHE A 139 -5.13 -9.45 5.59
CA PHE A 139 -4.97 -10.76 4.98
C PHE A 139 -3.91 -11.53 5.76
N MET A 140 -4.01 -12.85 5.73
CA MET A 140 -2.96 -13.76 6.17
C MET A 140 -2.50 -14.61 4.99
N LYS A 141 -1.21 -14.71 4.77
CA LYS A 141 -0.65 -15.61 3.76
C LYS A 141 -0.91 -17.06 4.17
N ARG A 142 -1.66 -17.79 3.34
CA ARG A 142 -1.91 -19.21 3.58
C ARG A 142 -0.64 -20.02 3.40
N VAL A 143 -0.53 -21.08 4.16
CA VAL A 143 0.49 -22.11 3.98
C VAL A 143 0.07 -22.98 2.81
N ASP A 144 0.91 -23.11 1.79
CA ASP A 144 0.65 -24.04 0.69
C ASP A 144 0.54 -25.46 1.27
N GLY A 145 -0.63 -26.08 1.10
CA GLY A 145 -0.90 -27.44 1.60
C GLY A 145 -1.69 -27.53 2.92
N ALA A 146 -2.07 -26.43 3.55
CA ALA A 146 -3.05 -26.47 4.64
C ALA A 146 -4.43 -26.81 4.04
N LYS A 147 -4.93 -28.01 4.32
CA LYS A 147 -6.29 -28.43 3.96
C LYS A 147 -7.29 -27.47 4.59
N GLU A 148 -8.29 -27.09 3.80
CA GLU A 148 -9.52 -26.52 4.33
C GLU A 148 -10.03 -27.40 5.48
N ALA A 149 -10.09 -26.81 6.67
CA ALA A 149 -10.73 -27.44 7.80
C ALA A 149 -12.23 -27.18 7.71
#